data_45cc0d27bbfbbb8ccdde3eea6cf619ed
#
_entry.id   45cc0d27bbfbbb8ccdde3eea6cf619ed
#
_cell.length_a   1.000
_cell.length_b   1.000
_cell.length_c   1.000
_cell.angle_alpha   90.00
_cell.angle_beta   90.00
_cell.angle_gamma   90.00
#
_symmetry.space_group_name_H-M   'P 1'
#
loop_
_entity.id
_entity.type
_entity.pdbx_description
1 polymer ?
#
loop_
_entity_poly.entity_id
_entity_poly.type
_entity_poly.pdbx_seq_one_letter_code
_entity_poly.pdbx_strand_id
1 'polypeptide(L)'
;TGMDIANASLLDEGTAAAEAMGLSYRVSKLETKKVFISKNCHPQTIEVVKTRAEPLGLEIIVGDEDVDIKEDIICGIIQYPGTLGDIKDPSEAISKIHKQNGKAVLVCDLLALAKLKTPAELGADIAVGSSQRFGIPMGYGGPHAAFFATKDEYKRSMPGRIVGVSVDRHGKKAYRLALQTREQHIRRDKATSNICTAQALLAIVSAAYAVYHGPKGIKKISESVSQLTKNFADKLKQSGYELYSDYFFDTVTVKTLDKTDKIYKNALDQGVNIRKVNSEMLAVSFDERKNLYRANQLLKIFNCSETIKETMNESLSNIPKNLLRTSTYLDHPVFNSYHSETEML
;
A
#
# COMPACT_ATOMS: atom_id res chain seq x y z
N THR A 1 9.07 3.49 -3.63
CA THR A 1 8.73 2.33 -4.50
C THR A 1 9.92 1.79 -5.27
N GLY A 2 10.97 2.59 -5.54
CA GLY A 2 12.11 2.24 -6.38
C GLY A 2 11.82 2.19 -7.89
N MET A 3 10.59 2.50 -8.31
CA MET A 3 10.19 2.50 -9.72
C MET A 3 10.71 3.75 -10.45
N ASP A 4 10.84 3.66 -11.78
CA ASP A 4 11.47 4.69 -12.60
C ASP A 4 10.65 5.97 -12.72
N ILE A 5 9.30 5.84 -12.76
CA ILE A 5 8.39 6.96 -12.99
C ILE A 5 7.10 6.79 -12.18
N ALA A 6 6.56 7.90 -11.68
CA ALA A 6 5.26 7.96 -11.00
C ALA A 6 4.37 9.02 -11.63
N ASN A 7 3.05 8.83 -11.55
CA ASN A 7 2.08 9.87 -11.90
C ASN A 7 1.96 10.92 -10.78
N ALA A 8 1.21 11.98 -11.05
CA ALA A 8 0.98 13.04 -10.06
C ALA A 8 0.08 12.58 -8.91
N SER A 9 -1.00 11.85 -9.21
CA SER A 9 -1.91 11.26 -8.22
C SER A 9 -2.98 10.39 -8.90
N LEU A 10 -3.66 9.56 -8.09
CA LEU A 10 -4.91 8.87 -8.44
C LEU A 10 -5.92 9.01 -7.29
N LEU A 11 -7.13 8.45 -7.46
CA LEU A 11 -8.23 8.59 -6.50
C LEU A 11 -7.98 7.82 -5.21
N ASP A 12 -7.86 6.49 -5.31
CA ASP A 12 -7.69 5.55 -4.22
C ASP A 12 -6.93 4.31 -4.67
N GLU A 13 -6.59 3.44 -3.73
CA GLU A 13 -5.83 2.21 -3.98
C GLU A 13 -6.54 1.26 -4.94
N GLY A 14 -7.85 1.02 -4.76
CA GLY A 14 -8.63 0.13 -5.62
C GLY A 14 -8.66 0.62 -7.06
N THR A 15 -8.86 1.93 -7.26
CA THR A 15 -8.79 2.56 -8.58
C THR A 15 -7.38 2.44 -9.17
N ALA A 16 -6.33 2.65 -8.38
CA ALA A 16 -4.96 2.52 -8.87
C ALA A 16 -4.63 1.08 -9.30
N ALA A 17 -5.10 0.08 -8.55
CA ALA A 17 -4.96 -1.33 -8.91
C ALA A 17 -5.72 -1.67 -10.20
N ALA A 18 -6.95 -1.16 -10.35
CA ALA A 18 -7.73 -1.34 -11.58
C ALA A 18 -7.09 -0.63 -12.79
N GLU A 19 -6.49 0.52 -12.61
CA GLU A 19 -5.72 1.19 -13.67
C GLU A 19 -4.42 0.43 -14.01
N ALA A 20 -3.79 -0.23 -13.04
CA ALA A 20 -2.64 -1.12 -13.29
C ALA A 20 -3.05 -2.34 -14.13
N MET A 21 -4.20 -2.93 -13.85
CA MET A 21 -4.82 -3.95 -14.71
C MET A 21 -5.05 -3.41 -16.14
N GLY A 22 -5.66 -2.23 -16.25
CA GLY A 22 -5.93 -1.59 -17.55
C GLY A 22 -4.66 -1.26 -18.34
N LEU A 23 -3.60 -0.79 -17.68
CA LEU A 23 -2.29 -0.60 -18.32
C LEU A 23 -1.73 -1.94 -18.81
N SER A 24 -1.74 -2.96 -17.96
CA SER A 24 -1.24 -4.29 -18.28
C SER A 24 -1.97 -4.88 -19.49
N TYR A 25 -3.28 -4.70 -19.57
CA TYR A 25 -4.09 -5.12 -20.71
C TYR A 25 -3.69 -4.39 -22.01
N ARG A 26 -3.52 -3.07 -21.95
CA ARG A 26 -3.12 -2.26 -23.13
C ARG A 26 -1.75 -2.60 -23.68
N VAL A 27 -0.81 -2.99 -22.83
CA VAL A 27 0.58 -3.32 -23.24
C VAL A 27 0.80 -4.81 -23.47
N SER A 28 -0.17 -5.64 -23.12
CA SER A 28 -0.11 -7.09 -23.30
C SER A 28 -0.13 -7.45 -24.78
N LYS A 29 0.67 -8.45 -25.14
CA LYS A 29 0.64 -9.12 -26.46
C LYS A 29 0.01 -10.51 -26.36
N LEU A 30 -0.49 -10.89 -25.18
CA LEU A 30 -1.11 -12.17 -24.93
C LEU A 30 -2.56 -12.17 -25.44
N GLU A 31 -3.02 -13.30 -25.95
CA GLU A 31 -4.42 -13.47 -26.39
C GLU A 31 -5.37 -13.73 -25.21
N THR A 32 -4.83 -14.16 -24.06
CA THR A 32 -5.61 -14.39 -22.85
C THR A 32 -6.28 -13.10 -22.35
N LYS A 33 -7.42 -13.25 -21.70
CA LYS A 33 -8.15 -12.17 -21.00
C LYS A 33 -8.18 -12.39 -19.49
N LYS A 34 -7.33 -13.25 -18.95
CA LYS A 34 -7.28 -13.62 -17.55
C LYS A 34 -6.37 -12.67 -16.77
N VAL A 35 -6.84 -12.27 -15.60
CA VAL A 35 -6.10 -11.44 -14.63
C VAL A 35 -6.17 -12.13 -13.28
N PHE A 36 -5.01 -12.37 -12.68
CA PHE A 36 -4.93 -12.90 -11.33
C PHE A 36 -4.95 -11.74 -10.31
N ILE A 37 -5.71 -11.89 -9.24
CA ILE A 37 -5.65 -11.03 -8.06
C ILE A 37 -5.55 -11.88 -6.80
N SER A 38 -4.55 -11.60 -5.96
CA SER A 38 -4.37 -12.32 -4.70
C SER A 38 -5.58 -12.10 -3.78
N LYS A 39 -6.07 -13.17 -3.16
CA LYS A 39 -7.07 -13.11 -2.08
C LYS A 39 -6.61 -12.29 -0.89
N ASN A 40 -5.29 -12.04 -0.76
CA ASN A 40 -4.68 -11.21 0.26
C ASN A 40 -4.74 -9.70 -0.07
N CYS A 41 -5.26 -9.30 -1.23
CA CYS A 41 -5.61 -7.90 -1.49
C CYS A 41 -6.77 -7.46 -0.59
N HIS A 42 -6.87 -6.15 -0.36
CA HIS A 42 -8.02 -5.63 0.38
C HIS A 42 -9.32 -5.93 -0.37
N PRO A 43 -10.39 -6.34 0.34
CA PRO A 43 -11.67 -6.67 -0.30
C PRO A 43 -12.19 -5.59 -1.25
N GLN A 44 -12.06 -4.31 -0.85
CA GLN A 44 -12.45 -3.16 -1.68
C GLN A 44 -11.66 -3.12 -2.99
N THR A 45 -10.35 -3.37 -2.93
CA THR A 45 -9.48 -3.40 -4.11
C THR A 45 -9.90 -4.51 -5.06
N ILE A 46 -10.20 -5.71 -4.54
CA ILE A 46 -10.70 -6.84 -5.34
C ILE A 46 -11.99 -6.46 -6.06
N GLU A 47 -12.97 -5.87 -5.37
CA GLU A 47 -14.27 -5.53 -5.94
C GLU A 47 -14.16 -4.39 -6.98
N VAL A 48 -13.32 -3.39 -6.77
CA VAL A 48 -13.08 -2.33 -7.76
C VAL A 48 -12.42 -2.91 -9.02
N VAL A 49 -11.43 -3.80 -8.86
CA VAL A 49 -10.78 -4.46 -10.00
C VAL A 49 -11.78 -5.28 -10.79
N LYS A 50 -12.66 -6.08 -10.14
CA LYS A 50 -13.73 -6.83 -10.82
C LYS A 50 -14.67 -5.92 -11.60
N THR A 51 -15.15 -4.85 -10.96
CA THR A 51 -16.06 -3.86 -11.58
C THR A 51 -15.45 -3.24 -12.83
N ARG A 52 -14.15 -2.95 -12.82
CA ARG A 52 -13.43 -2.34 -13.93
C ARG A 52 -13.02 -3.36 -15.01
N ALA A 53 -12.91 -4.63 -14.66
CA ALA A 53 -12.62 -5.72 -15.58
C ALA A 53 -13.80 -6.10 -16.46
N GLU A 54 -15.01 -6.09 -15.90
CA GLU A 54 -16.25 -6.51 -16.57
C GLU A 54 -16.47 -5.85 -17.94
N PRO A 55 -16.48 -4.50 -18.09
CA PRO A 55 -16.69 -3.86 -19.38
C PRO A 55 -15.55 -4.08 -20.38
N LEU A 56 -14.38 -4.55 -19.93
CA LEU A 56 -13.26 -4.92 -20.79
C LEU A 56 -13.32 -6.39 -21.23
N GLY A 57 -14.28 -7.14 -20.71
CA GLY A 57 -14.39 -8.59 -20.93
C GLY A 57 -13.20 -9.37 -20.36
N LEU A 58 -12.61 -8.88 -19.26
CA LEU A 58 -11.51 -9.55 -18.57
C LEU A 58 -12.07 -10.49 -17.49
N GLU A 59 -11.49 -11.67 -17.39
CA GLU A 59 -11.80 -12.68 -16.38
C GLU A 59 -10.89 -12.47 -15.15
N ILE A 60 -11.47 -12.31 -13.97
CA ILE A 60 -10.72 -12.14 -12.72
C ILE A 60 -10.66 -13.46 -11.96
N ILE A 61 -9.44 -13.95 -11.77
CA ILE A 61 -9.13 -15.12 -10.93
C ILE A 61 -8.68 -14.62 -9.57
N VAL A 62 -9.51 -14.81 -8.54
CA VAL A 62 -9.14 -14.50 -7.14
C VAL A 62 -8.59 -15.78 -6.52
N GLY A 63 -7.35 -15.75 -6.05
CA GLY A 63 -6.71 -16.97 -5.55
C GLY A 63 -5.50 -16.72 -4.64
N ASP A 64 -4.83 -17.81 -4.31
CA ASP A 64 -3.57 -17.81 -3.57
C ASP A 64 -2.40 -17.67 -4.55
N GLU A 65 -1.53 -16.71 -4.33
CA GLU A 65 -0.37 -16.43 -5.19
C GLU A 65 0.63 -17.58 -5.26
N ASP A 66 0.67 -18.43 -4.24
CA ASP A 66 1.58 -19.57 -4.19
C ASP A 66 1.07 -20.76 -5.01
N VAL A 67 -0.27 -20.89 -5.13
CA VAL A 67 -0.94 -22.09 -5.67
C VAL A 67 -1.64 -21.83 -7.00
N ASP A 68 -2.29 -20.69 -7.18
CA ASP A 68 -3.30 -20.49 -8.22
C ASP A 68 -2.80 -19.74 -9.47
N ILE A 69 -1.54 -19.28 -9.49
CA ILE A 69 -0.91 -18.74 -10.70
C ILE A 69 -0.42 -19.89 -11.59
N LYS A 70 -1.33 -20.50 -12.35
CA LYS A 70 -1.07 -21.68 -13.17
C LYS A 70 -1.24 -21.48 -14.67
N GLU A 71 -2.03 -20.48 -15.07
CA GLU A 71 -2.42 -20.25 -16.46
C GLU A 71 -1.85 -18.93 -16.96
N ASP A 72 -1.85 -18.75 -18.28
CA ASP A 72 -1.46 -17.49 -18.90
C ASP A 72 -2.36 -16.35 -18.42
N ILE A 73 -1.75 -15.35 -17.81
CA ILE A 73 -2.42 -14.17 -17.26
C ILE A 73 -1.80 -12.88 -17.81
N ILE A 74 -2.64 -11.87 -18.04
CA ILE A 74 -2.18 -10.53 -18.45
C ILE A 74 -1.37 -9.87 -17.35
N CYS A 75 -1.85 -9.98 -16.11
CA CYS A 75 -1.15 -9.50 -14.93
C CYS A 75 -1.57 -10.26 -13.67
N GLY A 76 -0.69 -10.22 -12.68
CA GLY A 76 -0.98 -10.64 -11.31
C GLY A 76 -0.89 -9.46 -10.36
N ILE A 77 -1.94 -9.25 -9.56
CA ILE A 77 -2.04 -8.17 -8.56
C ILE A 77 -1.86 -8.79 -7.17
N ILE A 78 -0.84 -8.34 -6.44
CA ILE A 78 -0.43 -8.89 -5.15
C ILE A 78 -0.35 -7.77 -4.14
N GLN A 79 -0.89 -7.97 -2.94
CA GLN A 79 -0.84 -7.02 -1.82
C GLN A 79 0.42 -7.22 -0.98
N TYR A 80 1.07 -6.12 -0.57
CA TYR A 80 2.32 -6.13 0.18
C TYR A 80 2.42 -4.94 1.16
N PRO A 81 2.23 -5.14 2.48
CA PRO A 81 1.74 -6.35 3.18
C PRO A 81 0.31 -6.76 2.82
N GLY A 82 -0.06 -8.01 3.12
CA GLY A 82 -1.39 -8.56 2.88
C GLY A 82 -2.49 -7.92 3.75
N THR A 83 -3.75 -8.12 3.36
CA THR A 83 -4.93 -7.54 4.06
C THR A 83 -5.10 -8.05 5.50
N LEU A 84 -4.51 -9.20 5.82
CA LEU A 84 -4.50 -9.77 7.18
C LEU A 84 -3.26 -9.34 7.98
N GLY A 85 -2.44 -8.45 7.43
CA GLY A 85 -1.23 -7.91 8.04
C GLY A 85 0.03 -8.74 7.76
N ASP A 86 -0.09 -9.89 7.13
CA ASP A 86 1.02 -10.79 6.85
C ASP A 86 2.01 -10.21 5.83
N ILE A 87 3.29 -10.46 6.08
CA ILE A 87 4.37 -10.14 5.16
C ILE A 87 4.88 -11.43 4.56
N LYS A 88 4.56 -11.65 3.29
CA LYS A 88 5.09 -12.74 2.46
C LYS A 88 6.09 -12.20 1.45
N ASP A 89 7.01 -13.04 1.01
CA ASP A 89 7.92 -12.72 -0.09
C ASP A 89 7.21 -12.93 -1.43
N PRO A 90 6.94 -11.88 -2.21
CA PRO A 90 6.22 -12.01 -3.46
C PRO A 90 7.11 -12.43 -4.64
N SER A 91 8.41 -12.64 -4.43
CA SER A 91 9.39 -12.85 -5.51
C SER A 91 9.09 -14.09 -6.36
N GLU A 92 8.63 -15.18 -5.74
CA GLU A 92 8.27 -16.40 -6.47
C GLU A 92 7.02 -16.18 -7.34
N ALA A 93 5.99 -15.53 -6.78
CA ALA A 93 4.77 -15.19 -7.51
C ALA A 93 5.07 -14.24 -8.70
N ILE A 94 5.90 -13.22 -8.48
CA ILE A 94 6.37 -12.32 -9.54
C ILE A 94 7.10 -13.12 -10.64
N SER A 95 7.97 -14.05 -10.25
CA SER A 95 8.67 -14.91 -11.21
C SER A 95 7.71 -15.78 -12.02
N LYS A 96 6.67 -16.38 -11.40
CA LYS A 96 5.63 -17.15 -12.09
C LYS A 96 4.86 -16.29 -13.10
N ILE A 97 4.50 -15.05 -12.73
CA ILE A 97 3.81 -14.09 -13.60
C ILE A 97 4.69 -13.75 -14.82
N HIS A 98 5.96 -13.44 -14.59
CA HIS A 98 6.89 -13.08 -15.68
C HIS A 98 7.18 -14.25 -16.65
N LYS A 99 7.26 -15.49 -16.15
CA LYS A 99 7.42 -16.67 -17.01
C LYS A 99 6.29 -16.82 -18.03
N GLN A 100 5.13 -16.26 -17.74
CA GLN A 100 3.95 -16.25 -18.62
C GLN A 100 3.86 -14.97 -19.46
N ASN A 101 4.88 -14.10 -19.42
CA ASN A 101 4.88 -12.75 -20.02
C ASN A 101 3.82 -11.80 -19.44
N GLY A 102 3.23 -12.12 -18.30
CA GLY A 102 2.33 -11.27 -17.54
C GLY A 102 3.07 -10.13 -16.84
N LYS A 103 2.31 -9.12 -16.37
CA LYS A 103 2.85 -8.00 -15.61
C LYS A 103 2.60 -8.20 -14.11
N ALA A 104 3.64 -8.01 -13.30
CA ALA A 104 3.55 -8.08 -11.86
C ALA A 104 3.21 -6.71 -11.27
N VAL A 105 2.07 -6.63 -10.58
CA VAL A 105 1.58 -5.43 -9.89
C VAL A 105 1.65 -5.66 -8.40
N LEU A 106 2.39 -4.81 -7.67
CA LEU A 106 2.37 -4.79 -6.21
C LEU A 106 1.52 -3.62 -5.70
N VAL A 107 0.53 -3.95 -4.89
CA VAL A 107 -0.26 -3.00 -4.11
C VAL A 107 0.41 -2.86 -2.74
N CYS A 108 0.92 -1.69 -2.39
CA CYS A 108 1.82 -1.55 -1.26
C CYS A 108 1.55 -0.33 -0.37
N ASP A 109 1.91 -0.46 0.91
CA ASP A 109 1.87 0.62 1.89
C ASP A 109 3.21 1.37 1.91
N LEU A 110 3.17 2.68 1.61
CA LEU A 110 4.36 3.54 1.58
C LEU A 110 5.11 3.60 2.91
N LEU A 111 4.42 3.52 4.05
CA LEU A 111 5.06 3.54 5.36
C LEU A 111 5.76 2.22 5.66
N ALA A 112 5.16 1.09 5.25
CA ALA A 112 5.79 -0.22 5.34
C ALA A 112 7.05 -0.29 4.47
N LEU A 113 7.04 0.33 3.28
CA LEU A 113 8.20 0.39 2.39
C LEU A 113 9.40 1.17 2.96
N ALA A 114 9.24 1.92 4.05
CA ALA A 114 10.40 2.47 4.77
C ALA A 114 11.26 1.38 5.43
N LYS A 115 10.71 0.18 5.65
CA LYS A 115 11.37 -0.99 6.25
C LYS A 115 11.47 -2.20 5.33
N LEU A 116 10.58 -2.30 4.35
CA LEU A 116 10.47 -3.44 3.43
C LEU A 116 11.20 -3.15 2.11
N LYS A 117 11.74 -4.19 1.49
CA LYS A 117 12.22 -4.11 0.11
C LYS A 117 11.16 -3.51 -0.79
N THR A 118 11.62 -2.68 -1.72
CA THR A 118 10.73 -1.98 -2.64
C THR A 118 10.15 -2.90 -3.70
N PRO A 119 9.00 -2.53 -4.30
CA PRO A 119 8.46 -3.21 -5.47
C PRO A 119 9.49 -3.41 -6.59
N ALA A 120 10.32 -2.41 -6.88
CA ALA A 120 11.36 -2.51 -7.91
C ALA A 120 12.44 -3.55 -7.55
N GLU A 121 12.93 -3.59 -6.28
CA GLU A 121 13.90 -4.58 -5.82
C GLU A 121 13.34 -6.00 -5.85
N LEU A 122 12.02 -6.16 -5.72
CA LEU A 122 11.31 -7.43 -5.83
C LEU A 122 10.98 -7.82 -7.28
N GLY A 123 11.24 -6.93 -8.24
CA GLY A 123 11.05 -7.19 -9.67
C GLY A 123 9.67 -6.83 -10.22
N ALA A 124 8.81 -6.15 -9.45
CA ALA A 124 7.51 -5.72 -9.94
C ALA A 124 7.61 -4.80 -11.18
N ASP A 125 6.59 -4.82 -12.03
CA ASP A 125 6.46 -3.92 -13.18
C ASP A 125 5.73 -2.63 -12.82
N ILE A 126 4.79 -2.74 -11.89
CA ILE A 126 3.92 -1.64 -11.45
C ILE A 126 3.79 -1.69 -9.93
N ALA A 127 3.85 -0.54 -9.29
CA ALA A 127 3.58 -0.34 -7.87
C ALA A 127 2.45 0.67 -7.70
N VAL A 128 1.44 0.31 -6.93
CA VAL A 128 0.28 1.17 -6.61
C VAL A 128 -0.01 1.12 -5.12
N GLY A 129 -0.78 2.05 -4.61
CA GLY A 129 -1.25 2.03 -3.24
C GLY A 129 -1.83 3.36 -2.81
N SER A 130 -2.24 3.45 -1.55
CA SER A 130 -2.72 4.68 -0.93
C SER A 130 -1.57 5.54 -0.41
N SER A 131 -1.67 6.85 -0.55
CA SER A 131 -0.79 7.81 0.14
C SER A 131 -1.36 8.31 1.46
N GLN A 132 -2.50 7.77 1.92
CA GLN A 132 -3.18 8.21 3.14
C GLN A 132 -2.28 8.19 4.38
N ARG A 133 -1.34 7.24 4.45
CA ARG A 133 -0.35 7.12 5.53
C ARG A 133 0.61 8.31 5.62
N PHE A 134 0.62 9.18 4.63
CA PHE A 134 1.45 10.38 4.59
C PHE A 134 0.61 11.63 4.91
N GLY A 135 0.07 11.66 6.14
CA GLY A 135 -0.56 12.84 6.73
C GLY A 135 -2.00 13.12 6.29
N ILE A 136 -2.65 12.25 5.52
CA ILE A 136 -4.05 12.44 5.12
C ILE A 136 -4.96 11.89 6.22
N PRO A 137 -5.84 12.73 6.82
CA PRO A 137 -6.76 12.26 7.86
C PRO A 137 -7.81 11.31 7.30
N MET A 138 -8.31 10.40 8.13
CA MET A 138 -9.36 9.45 7.73
C MET A 138 -10.70 10.12 7.37
N GLY A 139 -11.02 11.27 7.98
CA GLY A 139 -12.13 12.15 7.59
C GLY A 139 -13.47 11.45 7.38
N TYR A 140 -13.85 10.54 8.31
CA TYR A 140 -15.10 9.77 8.24
C TYR A 140 -15.26 8.90 6.98
N GLY A 141 -14.18 8.30 6.51
CA GLY A 141 -14.20 7.36 5.39
C GLY A 141 -13.83 7.95 4.01
N GLY A 142 -13.48 9.18 3.95
CA GLY A 142 -12.81 9.89 2.86
C GLY A 142 -11.75 10.73 3.51
N PRO A 143 -11.08 11.68 2.84
CA PRO A 143 -10.64 11.58 1.47
C PRO A 143 -9.46 10.60 1.31
N HIS A 144 -9.26 10.14 0.08
CA HIS A 144 -8.13 9.29 -0.27
C HIS A 144 -7.28 9.94 -1.37
N ALA A 145 -6.01 9.56 -1.45
CA ALA A 145 -5.18 9.74 -2.61
C ALA A 145 -4.36 8.48 -2.83
N ALA A 146 -4.12 8.14 -4.08
CA ALA A 146 -3.30 7.02 -4.47
C ALA A 146 -2.12 7.46 -5.32
N PHE A 147 -1.15 6.57 -5.42
CA PHE A 147 -0.02 6.69 -6.34
C PHE A 147 -0.03 5.53 -7.32
N PHE A 148 0.61 5.77 -8.45
CA PHE A 148 0.89 4.78 -9.47
C PHE A 148 2.33 5.00 -9.97
N ALA A 149 3.17 4.00 -9.83
CA ALA A 149 4.56 4.04 -10.26
C ALA A 149 4.89 2.81 -11.11
N THR A 150 5.76 2.95 -12.10
CA THR A 150 6.06 1.87 -13.04
C THR A 150 7.44 2.05 -13.68
N LYS A 151 7.86 1.07 -14.47
CA LYS A 151 9.06 1.14 -15.31
C LYS A 151 8.89 2.20 -16.40
N ASP A 152 9.98 2.84 -16.81
CA ASP A 152 9.99 3.93 -17.81
C ASP A 152 9.39 3.50 -19.16
N GLU A 153 9.55 2.25 -19.54
CA GLU A 153 8.99 1.70 -20.79
C GLU A 153 7.46 1.85 -20.90
N TYR A 154 6.73 1.89 -19.76
CA TYR A 154 5.27 2.00 -19.73
C TYR A 154 4.74 3.44 -19.63
N LYS A 155 5.60 4.45 -19.56
CA LYS A 155 5.20 5.86 -19.37
C LYS A 155 4.16 6.38 -20.37
N ARG A 156 4.14 5.87 -21.61
CA ARG A 156 3.16 6.26 -22.63
C ARG A 156 1.78 5.64 -22.43
N SER A 157 1.70 4.55 -21.68
CA SER A 157 0.45 3.83 -21.35
C SER A 157 0.00 4.07 -19.90
N MET A 158 0.75 4.85 -19.13
CA MET A 158 0.51 5.13 -17.72
C MET A 158 -0.77 5.97 -17.55
N PRO A 159 -1.65 5.65 -16.57
CA PRO A 159 -2.82 6.48 -16.26
C PRO A 159 -2.41 7.75 -15.50
N GLY A 160 -3.32 8.72 -15.50
CA GLY A 160 -3.14 9.97 -14.76
C GLY A 160 -2.11 10.91 -15.38
N ARG A 161 -1.88 12.03 -14.73
CA ARG A 161 -1.01 13.10 -15.21
C ARG A 161 0.46 12.81 -14.86
N ILE A 162 1.34 13.17 -15.77
CA ILE A 162 2.80 13.15 -15.58
C ILE A 162 3.31 14.58 -15.65
N VAL A 163 4.13 14.97 -14.67
CA VAL A 163 4.76 16.27 -14.60
C VAL A 163 6.21 16.16 -15.11
N GLY A 164 6.58 17.00 -16.03
CA GLY A 164 7.95 17.10 -16.56
C GLY A 164 8.63 18.39 -16.14
N VAL A 165 9.94 18.35 -16.13
CA VAL A 165 10.79 19.53 -15.90
C VAL A 165 11.09 20.19 -17.25
N SER A 166 10.91 21.50 -17.33
CA SER A 166 11.18 22.34 -18.48
C SER A 166 11.87 23.62 -18.02
N VAL A 167 11.97 24.59 -18.91
CA VAL A 167 12.42 25.94 -18.60
C VAL A 167 11.38 26.96 -19.04
N ASP A 168 11.27 28.06 -18.31
CA ASP A 168 10.44 29.19 -18.70
C ASP A 168 11.13 30.07 -19.77
N ARG A 169 10.48 31.15 -20.20
CA ARG A 169 11.03 32.11 -21.19
C ARG A 169 12.33 32.82 -20.74
N HIS A 170 12.66 32.75 -19.46
CA HIS A 170 13.86 33.34 -18.86
C HIS A 170 14.95 32.30 -18.61
N GLY A 171 14.76 31.06 -19.03
CA GLY A 171 15.69 29.96 -18.79
C GLY A 171 15.64 29.38 -17.38
N LYS A 172 14.68 29.80 -16.54
CA LYS A 172 14.50 29.24 -15.18
C LYS A 172 13.74 27.92 -15.23
N LYS A 173 14.07 27.03 -14.29
CA LYS A 173 13.39 25.74 -14.13
C LYS A 173 11.87 25.95 -13.95
N ALA A 174 11.08 25.24 -14.74
CA ALA A 174 9.63 25.28 -14.70
C ALA A 174 9.04 23.86 -14.81
N TYR A 175 7.85 23.66 -14.26
CA TYR A 175 7.15 22.39 -14.34
C TYR A 175 5.97 22.50 -15.30
N ARG A 176 5.73 21.42 -16.05
CA ARG A 176 4.62 21.35 -16.99
C ARG A 176 4.08 19.92 -17.08
N LEU A 177 2.84 19.76 -17.53
CA LEU A 177 2.33 18.45 -17.89
C LEU A 177 3.13 17.88 -19.07
N ALA A 178 3.55 16.63 -18.92
CA ALA A 178 4.29 15.90 -19.93
C ALA A 178 3.43 14.82 -20.59
N LEU A 179 3.75 14.46 -21.84
CA LEU A 179 3.05 13.43 -22.61
C LEU A 179 1.52 13.66 -22.69
N GLN A 180 1.11 14.92 -22.87
CA GLN A 180 -0.31 15.33 -22.86
C GLN A 180 -1.17 14.65 -23.94
N THR A 181 -0.56 14.10 -25.00
CA THR A 181 -1.28 13.34 -26.03
C THR A 181 -2.02 12.11 -25.50
N ARG A 182 -1.73 11.68 -24.27
CA ARG A 182 -2.44 10.61 -23.56
C ARG A 182 -3.72 11.10 -22.86
N GLU A 183 -3.84 12.41 -22.68
CA GLU A 183 -4.86 13.05 -21.85
C GLU A 183 -6.19 13.15 -22.57
N GLN A 184 -7.27 13.11 -21.79
CA GLN A 184 -8.65 13.16 -22.29
C GLN A 184 -8.96 14.45 -23.07
N HIS A 185 -8.43 15.60 -22.65
CA HIS A 185 -8.65 16.88 -23.32
C HIS A 185 -8.05 16.95 -24.74
N ILE A 186 -7.15 16.02 -25.08
CA ILE A 186 -6.58 15.90 -26.44
C ILE A 186 -7.17 14.72 -27.20
N ARG A 187 -7.16 13.53 -26.61
CA ARG A 187 -7.57 12.29 -27.30
C ARG A 187 -9.03 11.91 -27.11
N ARG A 188 -9.76 12.56 -26.19
CA ARG A 188 -11.15 12.28 -25.87
C ARG A 188 -11.38 10.81 -25.51
N ASP A 189 -12.23 10.11 -26.27
CA ASP A 189 -12.54 8.68 -26.12
C ASP A 189 -11.33 7.74 -26.27
N LYS A 190 -10.28 8.18 -26.95
CA LYS A 190 -9.01 7.44 -27.15
C LYS A 190 -7.96 7.74 -26.10
N ALA A 191 -8.30 8.46 -25.03
CA ALA A 191 -7.36 8.73 -23.93
C ALA A 191 -6.93 7.43 -23.25
N THR A 192 -5.71 7.42 -22.71
CA THR A 192 -5.17 6.26 -21.99
C THR A 192 -5.97 5.98 -20.71
N SER A 193 -6.47 7.04 -20.06
CA SER A 193 -7.32 6.98 -18.87
C SER A 193 -8.23 8.21 -18.83
N ASN A 194 -9.45 8.04 -18.35
CA ASN A 194 -10.41 9.12 -18.14
C ASN A 194 -10.29 9.78 -16.76
N ILE A 195 -9.24 9.50 -16.01
CA ILE A 195 -8.94 10.16 -14.74
C ILE A 195 -8.40 11.56 -15.03
N CYS A 196 -9.27 12.56 -14.88
CA CYS A 196 -8.96 13.95 -15.22
C CYS A 196 -8.39 14.71 -14.01
N THR A 197 -9.15 14.79 -12.92
CA THR A 197 -8.78 15.58 -11.74
C THR A 197 -8.68 14.64 -10.56
N ALA A 198 -7.54 13.98 -10.44
CA ALA A 198 -7.24 13.19 -9.27
C ALA A 198 -6.89 14.12 -8.09
N GLN A 199 -6.74 13.56 -6.93
CA GLN A 199 -6.61 14.19 -5.62
C GLN A 199 -5.39 15.13 -5.50
N ALA A 200 -5.49 16.35 -6.04
CA ALA A 200 -4.37 17.29 -6.07
C ALA A 200 -3.96 17.76 -4.67
N LEU A 201 -4.91 18.24 -3.86
CA LEU A 201 -4.61 18.73 -2.51
C LEU A 201 -4.03 17.62 -1.63
N LEU A 202 -4.58 16.42 -1.69
CA LEU A 202 -4.12 15.31 -0.86
C LEU A 202 -2.73 14.80 -1.28
N ALA A 203 -2.42 14.86 -2.59
CA ALA A 203 -1.08 14.59 -3.08
C ALA A 203 -0.07 15.64 -2.56
N ILE A 204 -0.48 16.92 -2.51
CA ILE A 204 0.33 18.00 -1.92
C ILE A 204 0.55 17.74 -0.42
N VAL A 205 -0.50 17.36 0.33
CA VAL A 205 -0.38 17.02 1.76
C VAL A 205 0.61 15.87 1.96
N SER A 206 0.51 14.81 1.14
CA SER A 206 1.43 13.67 1.20
C SER A 206 2.88 14.07 0.89
N ALA A 207 3.07 14.95 -0.10
CA ALA A 207 4.39 15.47 -0.45
C ALA A 207 4.97 16.35 0.67
N ALA A 208 4.15 17.25 1.25
CA ALA A 208 4.55 18.08 2.38
C ALA A 208 4.90 17.25 3.62
N TYR A 209 4.14 16.19 3.91
CA TYR A 209 4.47 15.24 4.97
C TYR A 209 5.83 14.58 4.74
N ALA A 210 6.11 14.15 3.51
CA ALA A 210 7.40 13.56 3.17
C ALA A 210 8.56 14.57 3.27
N VAL A 211 8.35 15.82 2.88
CA VAL A 211 9.33 16.91 3.04
C VAL A 211 9.60 17.19 4.50
N TYR A 212 8.54 17.39 5.30
CA TYR A 212 8.65 17.74 6.73
C TYR A 212 9.38 16.66 7.53
N HIS A 213 9.02 15.39 7.38
CA HIS A 213 9.62 14.30 8.13
C HIS A 213 10.96 13.83 7.56
N GLY A 214 11.15 13.95 6.26
CA GLY A 214 12.30 13.42 5.55
C GLY A 214 12.46 11.90 5.69
N PRO A 215 13.50 11.32 5.11
CA PRO A 215 13.70 9.86 5.16
C PRO A 215 13.93 9.36 6.60
N LYS A 216 14.63 10.11 7.43
CA LYS A 216 14.89 9.74 8.84
C LYS A 216 13.62 9.77 9.69
N GLY A 217 12.78 10.80 9.52
CA GLY A 217 11.52 10.92 10.25
C GLY A 217 10.52 9.84 9.87
N ILE A 218 10.35 9.58 8.56
CA ILE A 218 9.49 8.49 8.07
C ILE A 218 9.95 7.14 8.58
N LYS A 219 11.27 6.88 8.56
CA LYS A 219 11.84 5.65 9.14
C LYS A 219 11.50 5.50 10.61
N LYS A 220 11.68 6.56 11.41
CA LYS A 220 11.36 6.57 12.85
C LYS A 220 9.88 6.32 13.11
N ILE A 221 8.98 6.91 12.30
CA ILE A 221 7.53 6.67 12.38
C ILE A 221 7.22 5.21 12.08
N SER A 222 7.75 4.67 10.99
CA SER A 222 7.57 3.28 10.58
C SER A 222 8.08 2.29 11.65
N GLU A 223 9.25 2.54 12.23
CA GLU A 223 9.82 1.74 13.31
C GLU A 223 8.94 1.79 14.57
N SER A 224 8.44 2.98 14.92
CA SER A 224 7.57 3.16 16.09
C SER A 224 6.25 2.40 15.97
N VAL A 225 5.60 2.47 14.80
CA VAL A 225 4.37 1.72 14.52
C VAL A 225 4.62 0.21 14.59
N SER A 226 5.64 -0.27 13.89
CA SER A 226 6.00 -1.69 13.86
C SER A 226 6.35 -2.22 15.26
N GLN A 227 7.04 -1.43 16.09
CA GLN A 227 7.39 -1.81 17.46
C GLN A 227 6.16 -1.89 18.37
N LEU A 228 5.24 -0.93 18.27
CA LEU A 228 3.98 -0.98 19.05
C LEU A 228 3.17 -2.21 18.68
N THR A 229 3.05 -2.50 17.39
CA THR A 229 2.36 -3.68 16.88
C THR A 229 2.98 -4.97 17.39
N LYS A 230 4.33 -5.05 17.37
CA LYS A 230 5.05 -6.19 17.92
C LYS A 230 4.79 -6.38 19.41
N ASN A 231 4.91 -5.33 20.21
CA ASN A 231 4.66 -5.40 21.64
C ASN A 231 3.24 -5.88 21.95
N PHE A 232 2.26 -5.40 21.19
CA PHE A 232 0.88 -5.85 21.29
C PHE A 232 0.73 -7.34 20.94
N ALA A 233 1.32 -7.78 19.84
CA ALA A 233 1.34 -9.16 19.39
C ALA A 233 1.97 -10.11 20.41
N ASP A 234 3.12 -9.72 20.99
CA ASP A 234 3.82 -10.51 22.01
C ASP A 234 2.96 -10.69 23.27
N LYS A 235 2.20 -9.65 23.68
CA LYS A 235 1.29 -9.75 24.83
C LYS A 235 0.08 -10.65 24.55
N LEU A 236 -0.43 -10.63 23.32
CA LEU A 236 -1.47 -11.58 22.91
C LEU A 236 -0.95 -13.02 22.96
N LYS A 237 0.25 -13.29 22.41
CA LYS A 237 0.87 -14.62 22.46
C LYS A 237 1.11 -15.09 23.91
N GLN A 238 1.61 -14.22 24.78
CA GLN A 238 1.79 -14.51 26.21
C GLN A 238 0.46 -14.84 26.92
N SER A 239 -0.66 -14.30 26.42
CA SER A 239 -2.01 -14.56 26.91
C SER A 239 -2.68 -15.78 26.24
N GLY A 240 -1.93 -16.56 25.43
CA GLY A 240 -2.40 -17.79 24.81
C GLY A 240 -3.10 -17.63 23.47
N TYR A 241 -3.07 -16.43 22.86
CA TYR A 241 -3.62 -16.25 21.51
C TYR A 241 -2.64 -16.70 20.45
N GLU A 242 -3.15 -17.34 19.39
CA GLU A 242 -2.43 -17.62 18.16
C GLU A 242 -2.65 -16.49 17.16
N LEU A 243 -1.59 -16.08 16.47
CA LEU A 243 -1.68 -15.10 15.38
C LEU A 243 -1.78 -15.79 14.03
N TYR A 244 -2.37 -15.11 13.07
CA TYR A 244 -2.44 -15.58 11.68
C TYR A 244 -1.06 -15.70 11.03
N SER A 245 -0.15 -14.73 11.32
CA SER A 245 1.24 -14.71 10.84
C SER A 245 2.18 -14.25 11.93
N ASP A 246 3.42 -14.75 11.90
CA ASP A 246 4.53 -14.25 12.73
C ASP A 246 5.21 -13.02 12.13
N TYR A 247 5.01 -12.77 10.83
CA TYR A 247 5.59 -11.66 10.09
C TYR A 247 4.51 -10.64 9.76
N PHE A 248 4.65 -9.42 10.28
CA PHE A 248 3.70 -8.33 10.10
C PHE A 248 4.39 -6.97 10.29
N PHE A 249 3.71 -5.92 9.80
CA PHE A 249 4.19 -4.54 9.94
C PHE A 249 3.41 -3.79 11.03
N ASP A 250 2.16 -3.40 10.75
CA ASP A 250 1.31 -2.57 11.60
C ASP A 250 -0.02 -3.24 11.95
N THR A 251 -0.32 -4.36 11.34
CA THR A 251 -1.58 -5.06 11.47
C THR A 251 -1.35 -6.48 11.94
N VAL A 252 -2.08 -6.90 12.98
CA VAL A 252 -2.11 -8.28 13.48
C VAL A 252 -3.50 -8.85 13.36
N THR A 253 -3.58 -10.05 12.79
CA THR A 253 -4.80 -10.88 12.79
C THR A 253 -4.65 -11.98 13.82
N VAL A 254 -5.63 -12.06 14.72
CA VAL A 254 -5.65 -12.92 15.89
C VAL A 254 -6.71 -14.01 15.70
N LYS A 255 -6.34 -15.27 15.91
CA LYS A 255 -7.28 -16.39 15.97
C LYS A 255 -7.99 -16.36 17.31
N THR A 256 -9.23 -15.96 17.31
CA THR A 256 -10.06 -15.78 18.53
C THR A 256 -11.08 -16.89 18.72
N LEU A 257 -11.29 -17.71 17.67
CA LEU A 257 -12.16 -18.89 17.66
C LEU A 257 -13.57 -18.57 18.19
N ASP A 258 -14.04 -19.34 19.17
CA ASP A 258 -15.35 -19.19 19.84
C ASP A 258 -15.50 -17.86 20.61
N LYS A 259 -14.40 -17.14 20.87
CA LYS A 259 -14.40 -15.85 21.59
C LYS A 259 -14.61 -14.64 20.68
N THR A 260 -14.63 -14.82 19.34
CA THR A 260 -14.65 -13.74 18.35
C THR A 260 -15.77 -12.73 18.58
N ASP A 261 -17.01 -13.21 18.68
CA ASP A 261 -18.17 -12.32 18.84
C ASP A 261 -18.18 -11.60 20.19
N LYS A 262 -17.73 -12.27 21.25
CA LYS A 262 -17.63 -11.67 22.58
C LYS A 262 -16.59 -10.55 22.61
N ILE A 263 -15.41 -10.78 22.04
CA ILE A 263 -14.33 -9.77 21.99
C ILE A 263 -14.75 -8.61 21.09
N TYR A 264 -15.33 -8.90 19.92
CA TYR A 264 -15.81 -7.89 18.99
C TYR A 264 -16.86 -6.98 19.63
N LYS A 265 -17.86 -7.56 20.29
CA LYS A 265 -18.87 -6.80 21.02
C LYS A 265 -18.27 -5.96 22.14
N ASN A 266 -17.36 -6.53 22.94
CA ASN A 266 -16.66 -5.80 24.00
C ASN A 266 -15.88 -4.59 23.46
N ALA A 267 -15.28 -4.71 22.27
CA ALA A 267 -14.62 -3.58 21.59
C ALA A 267 -15.62 -2.47 21.25
N LEU A 268 -16.76 -2.83 20.64
CA LEU A 268 -17.81 -1.87 20.27
C LEU A 268 -18.40 -1.17 21.51
N ASP A 269 -18.68 -1.91 22.58
CA ASP A 269 -19.20 -1.37 23.84
C ASP A 269 -18.25 -0.36 24.49
N GLN A 270 -16.94 -0.47 24.20
CA GLN A 270 -15.90 0.48 24.63
C GLN A 270 -15.56 1.55 23.60
N GLY A 271 -16.33 1.68 22.52
CA GLY A 271 -16.11 2.67 21.46
C GLY A 271 -14.86 2.40 20.62
N VAL A 272 -14.45 1.14 20.49
CA VAL A 272 -13.28 0.72 19.72
C VAL A 272 -13.71 -0.11 18.52
N ASN A 273 -13.41 0.35 17.31
CA ASN A 273 -13.60 -0.41 16.09
C ASN A 273 -12.40 -1.30 15.82
N ILE A 274 -12.63 -2.61 15.75
CA ILE A 274 -11.67 -3.60 15.28
C ILE A 274 -12.27 -4.34 14.08
N ARG A 275 -11.44 -4.89 13.22
CA ARG A 275 -11.93 -5.60 12.04
C ARG A 275 -12.33 -7.02 12.41
N LYS A 276 -13.60 -7.38 12.20
CA LYS A 276 -14.04 -8.77 12.21
C LYS A 276 -13.74 -9.38 10.83
N VAL A 277 -12.73 -10.27 10.77
CA VAL A 277 -12.32 -10.92 9.52
C VAL A 277 -13.32 -11.99 9.13
N ASN A 278 -13.67 -12.85 10.09
CA ASN A 278 -14.69 -13.92 9.97
C ASN A 278 -15.16 -14.34 11.36
N SER A 279 -15.81 -15.50 11.47
CA SER A 279 -16.30 -16.05 12.73
C SER A 279 -15.22 -16.45 13.75
N GLU A 280 -13.96 -16.55 13.32
CA GLU A 280 -12.85 -17.08 14.14
C GLU A 280 -11.67 -16.12 14.27
N MET A 281 -11.69 -14.98 13.58
CA MET A 281 -10.54 -14.08 13.51
C MET A 281 -10.94 -12.61 13.63
N LEU A 282 -10.14 -11.87 14.38
CA LEU A 282 -10.19 -10.41 14.51
C LEU A 282 -8.85 -9.80 14.08
N ALA A 283 -8.86 -8.63 13.46
CA ALA A 283 -7.65 -7.90 13.12
C ALA A 283 -7.63 -6.51 13.75
N VAL A 284 -6.41 -6.11 14.15
CA VAL A 284 -6.11 -4.81 14.76
C VAL A 284 -4.97 -4.17 14.01
N SER A 285 -5.13 -2.88 13.65
CA SER A 285 -4.09 -2.09 12.98
C SER A 285 -3.71 -0.88 13.84
N PHE A 286 -2.44 -0.51 13.79
CA PHE A 286 -1.88 0.65 14.49
C PHE A 286 -1.40 1.72 13.49
N ASP A 287 -1.46 2.97 13.94
CA ASP A 287 -1.01 4.16 13.20
C ASP A 287 0.11 4.90 13.96
N GLU A 288 0.61 5.99 13.37
CA GLU A 288 1.69 6.81 13.92
C GLU A 288 1.35 7.56 15.21
N ARG A 289 0.07 7.66 15.60
CA ARG A 289 -0.34 8.34 16.82
C ARG A 289 0.13 7.64 18.10
N LYS A 290 0.72 6.44 17.98
CA LYS A 290 1.44 5.71 19.04
C LYS A 290 0.78 5.84 20.41
N ASN A 291 -0.43 5.35 20.53
CA ASN A 291 -1.20 5.50 21.74
C ASN A 291 -1.12 4.25 22.61
N LEU A 292 -0.17 4.23 23.57
CA LEU A 292 0.01 3.12 24.53
C LEU A 292 -1.26 2.87 25.34
N TYR A 293 -2.01 3.92 25.70
CA TYR A 293 -3.28 3.78 26.39
C TYR A 293 -4.26 2.95 25.57
N ARG A 294 -4.39 3.24 24.26
CA ARG A 294 -5.27 2.51 23.36
C ARG A 294 -4.80 1.07 23.12
N ALA A 295 -3.51 0.85 22.99
CA ALA A 295 -2.96 -0.50 22.87
C ALA A 295 -3.24 -1.33 24.11
N ASN A 296 -3.08 -0.75 25.31
CA ASN A 296 -3.40 -1.41 26.57
C ASN A 296 -4.93 -1.59 26.77
N GLN A 297 -5.77 -0.68 26.28
CA GLN A 297 -7.22 -0.85 26.24
C GLN A 297 -7.59 -2.06 25.37
N LEU A 298 -6.97 -2.19 24.19
CA LEU A 298 -7.16 -3.35 23.32
C LEU A 298 -6.76 -4.65 24.01
N LEU A 299 -5.60 -4.70 24.70
CA LEU A 299 -5.22 -5.90 25.46
C LEU A 299 -6.28 -6.29 26.49
N LYS A 300 -6.87 -5.33 27.22
CA LYS A 300 -7.97 -5.59 28.14
C LYS A 300 -9.22 -6.11 27.42
N ILE A 301 -9.55 -5.59 26.24
CA ILE A 301 -10.65 -6.07 25.39
C ILE A 301 -10.46 -7.54 25.02
N PHE A 302 -9.22 -7.96 24.75
CA PHE A 302 -8.84 -9.36 24.53
C PHE A 302 -8.68 -10.17 25.82
N ASN A 303 -9.02 -9.61 27.00
CA ASN A 303 -8.85 -10.23 28.33
C ASN A 303 -7.38 -10.61 28.66
N CYS A 304 -6.44 -9.86 28.15
CA CYS A 304 -5.03 -10.00 28.53
C CYS A 304 -4.76 -9.26 29.84
N SER A 305 -4.09 -9.93 30.78
CA SER A 305 -3.65 -9.33 32.06
C SER A 305 -2.40 -8.45 31.91
N GLU A 306 -1.64 -8.71 30.89
CA GLU A 306 -0.39 -8.05 30.59
C GLU A 306 -0.60 -6.65 30.03
N THR A 307 0.39 -5.78 30.27
CA THR A 307 0.41 -4.40 29.72
C THR A 307 1.70 -4.11 28.98
N ILE A 308 1.60 -3.22 28.00
CA ILE A 308 2.78 -2.67 27.29
C ILE A 308 3.31 -1.52 28.11
N LYS A 309 4.58 -1.59 28.53
CA LYS A 309 5.35 -0.50 29.16
C LYS A 309 6.20 0.21 28.11
N GLU A 310 6.62 1.42 28.41
CA GLU A 310 7.31 2.32 27.45
C GLU A 310 8.70 1.88 26.98
N THR A 311 9.20 0.74 27.41
CA THR A 311 10.54 0.25 27.06
C THR A 311 10.59 -0.18 25.60
N MET A 312 11.29 0.61 24.80
CA MET A 312 11.67 0.25 23.43
C MET A 312 12.79 -0.77 23.45
N ASN A 313 12.49 -2.03 23.23
CA ASN A 313 13.51 -3.02 22.88
C ASN A 313 13.74 -2.96 21.37
N GLU A 314 14.84 -2.34 20.95
CA GLU A 314 15.19 -2.08 19.54
C GLU A 314 15.48 -3.35 18.73
N SER A 315 15.53 -4.55 19.34
CA SER A 315 16.27 -5.67 18.74
C SER A 315 15.47 -6.69 17.94
N LEU A 316 14.15 -6.65 17.85
CA LEU A 316 13.39 -7.72 17.20
C LEU A 316 12.40 -7.18 16.17
N SER A 317 12.75 -7.29 14.90
CA SER A 317 11.85 -7.02 13.77
C SER A 317 10.96 -8.23 13.48
N ASN A 318 9.65 -8.01 13.28
CA ASN A 318 8.73 -9.02 12.74
C ASN A 318 8.72 -9.04 11.20
N ILE A 319 9.79 -8.59 10.59
CA ILE A 319 9.97 -8.59 9.13
C ILE A 319 10.99 -9.69 8.80
N PRO A 320 10.72 -10.54 7.80
CA PRO A 320 11.68 -11.51 7.30
C PRO A 320 13.00 -10.81 6.92
N LYS A 321 14.14 -11.36 7.31
CA LYS A 321 15.44 -10.73 7.08
C LYS A 321 15.73 -10.45 5.60
N ASN A 322 15.31 -11.36 4.73
CA ASN A 322 15.45 -11.21 3.27
C ASN A 322 14.59 -10.12 2.67
N LEU A 323 13.57 -9.64 3.38
CA LEU A 323 12.68 -8.56 2.96
C LEU A 323 12.98 -7.21 3.61
N LEU A 324 13.97 -7.14 4.49
CA LEU A 324 14.41 -5.86 5.08
C LEU A 324 14.99 -4.96 3.98
N ARG A 325 14.56 -3.70 3.99
CA ARG A 325 15.07 -2.67 3.09
C ARG A 325 16.49 -2.26 3.48
N THR A 326 17.37 -2.23 2.49
CA THR A 326 18.74 -1.70 2.61
C THR A 326 18.97 -0.48 1.71
N SER A 327 18.10 -0.27 0.73
CA SER A 327 18.17 0.86 -0.21
C SER A 327 17.74 2.17 0.43
N THR A 328 18.33 3.28 -0.02
CA THR A 328 17.94 4.64 0.35
C THR A 328 16.60 5.04 -0.30
N TYR A 329 16.01 6.11 0.16
CA TYR A 329 14.81 6.73 -0.41
C TYR A 329 14.72 8.20 0.00
N LEU A 330 13.96 8.98 -0.77
CA LEU A 330 13.83 10.43 -0.58
C LEU A 330 15.20 11.15 -0.56
N ASP A 331 16.08 10.76 -1.47
CA ASP A 331 17.46 11.28 -1.54
C ASP A 331 17.51 12.70 -2.15
N HIS A 332 16.44 13.17 -2.77
CA HIS A 332 16.39 14.53 -3.31
C HIS A 332 16.54 15.55 -2.17
N PRO A 333 17.33 16.64 -2.36
CA PRO A 333 17.61 17.64 -1.31
C PRO A 333 16.37 18.21 -0.64
N VAL A 334 15.24 18.37 -1.35
CA VAL A 334 13.99 18.89 -0.79
C VAL A 334 13.48 18.10 0.42
N PHE A 335 13.73 16.79 0.47
CA PHE A 335 13.34 15.93 1.59
C PHE A 335 14.33 15.96 2.75
N ASN A 336 15.41 16.71 2.62
CA ASN A 336 16.50 16.76 3.59
C ASN A 336 16.86 18.22 4.02
N SER A 337 15.98 19.17 3.69
CA SER A 337 16.27 20.60 3.88
C SER A 337 15.22 21.36 4.71
N TYR A 338 13.98 20.88 4.78
CA TYR A 338 12.84 21.63 5.33
C TYR A 338 12.09 20.80 6.35
N HIS A 339 12.48 20.89 7.64
CA HIS A 339 11.96 20.04 8.70
C HIS A 339 11.20 20.80 9.81
N SER A 340 10.91 22.06 9.57
CA SER A 340 10.08 22.89 10.44
C SER A 340 9.09 23.71 9.61
N GLU A 341 8.03 24.19 10.25
CA GLU A 341 7.03 25.03 9.59
C GLU A 341 7.67 26.28 8.98
N THR A 342 8.54 26.95 9.72
CA THR A 342 9.24 28.16 9.25
C THR A 342 10.12 27.90 8.04
N GLU A 343 10.77 26.73 7.97
CA GLU A 343 11.62 26.38 6.82
C GLU A 343 10.82 26.01 5.58
N MET A 344 9.59 25.53 5.77
CA MET A 344 8.70 25.17 4.65
C MET A 344 7.98 26.40 4.07
N LEU A 345 7.78 27.47 4.86
CA LEU A 345 7.19 28.74 4.43
C LEU A 345 8.22 29.64 3.75
#